data_9b2bb2b1a36921a839c03937d807cbac
#
_entry.id   9b2bb2b1a36921a839c03937d807cbac
#
_cell.length_a   1.000
_cell.length_b   1.000
_cell.length_c   1.000
_cell.angle_alpha   90.00
_cell.angle_beta   90.00
_cell.angle_gamma   90.00
#
_symmetry.space_group_name_H-M   'P 1'
#
loop_
_entity.id
_entity.type
_entity.pdbx_description
1 polymer ?
#
loop_
_entity_poly.entity_id
_entity_poly.type
_entity_poly.pdbx_seq_one_letter_code
_entity_poly.pdbx_strand_id
1 'polypeptide(L)'
;DVPEGVLVLTAGVDVQDDRFEVEVVGWGIGKESWGIRYQKIYGDMLKEQVWQDLDNFLLGGFKKKDGTVLHIMSACIDTGGHHTDT
;
A
#
# COMPACT_ATOMS: atom_id res chain seq x y z
N ASP A 1 -5.57 -12.62 6.98
CA ASP A 1 -6.00 -11.72 8.06
C ASP A 1 -4.82 -10.98 8.65
N VAL A 2 -5.09 -9.81 9.14
CA VAL A 2 -4.06 -8.98 9.76
C VAL A 2 -3.73 -9.56 11.14
N PRO A 3 -2.44 -9.76 11.46
CA PRO A 3 -2.07 -10.26 12.79
C PRO A 3 -2.58 -9.35 13.89
N GLU A 4 -2.88 -9.98 15.02
CA GLU A 4 -3.51 -9.28 16.12
C GLU A 4 -2.65 -8.16 16.70
N GLY A 5 -1.34 -8.33 16.68
CA GLY A 5 -0.41 -7.34 17.22
C GLY A 5 -0.27 -6.08 16.40
N VAL A 6 -0.85 -6.04 15.20
CA VAL A 6 -0.72 -4.88 14.34
C VAL A 6 -1.60 -3.75 14.85
N LEU A 7 -1.01 -2.58 15.00
CA LEU A 7 -1.70 -1.39 15.48
C LEU A 7 -1.97 -0.38 14.39
N VAL A 8 -1.04 -0.26 13.43
CA VAL A 8 -1.20 0.67 12.32
C VAL A 8 -0.69 0.02 11.05
N LEU A 9 -1.20 0.51 9.92
CA LEU A 9 -0.76 0.06 8.60
C LEU A 9 -0.16 1.23 7.83
N THR A 10 0.90 0.94 7.10
CA THR A 10 1.46 1.88 6.13
C THR A 10 1.60 1.19 4.79
N ALA A 11 1.76 1.96 3.73
CA ALA A 11 1.94 1.40 2.40
C ALA A 11 3.08 2.09 1.69
N GLY A 12 3.84 1.32 0.94
CA GLY A 12 4.83 1.84 0.02
C GLY A 12 4.35 1.54 -1.40
N VAL A 13 4.35 2.53 -2.26
CA VAL A 13 3.90 2.38 -3.64
C VAL A 13 5.09 2.67 -4.55
N ASP A 14 5.42 1.71 -5.39
CA ASP A 14 6.49 1.84 -6.36
C ASP A 14 5.84 1.95 -7.74
N VAL A 15 6.17 3.02 -8.46
CA VAL A 15 5.58 3.29 -9.77
C VAL A 15 6.47 2.69 -10.84
N GLN A 16 5.93 1.77 -11.61
CA GLN A 16 6.62 1.15 -12.73
C GLN A 16 5.98 1.64 -14.04
N ASP A 17 6.51 1.19 -15.17
CA ASP A 17 6.03 1.66 -16.47
C ASP A 17 4.59 1.25 -16.75
N ASP A 18 4.19 0.08 -16.27
CA ASP A 18 2.89 -0.49 -16.60
C ASP A 18 2.10 -0.91 -15.37
N ARG A 19 2.55 -0.53 -14.17
CA ARG A 19 1.86 -0.95 -12.96
C ARG A 19 2.35 -0.19 -11.74
N PHE A 20 1.55 -0.26 -10.69
CA PHE A 20 2.01 0.06 -9.33
C PHE A 20 2.33 -1.24 -8.61
N GLU A 21 3.35 -1.21 -7.79
CA GLU A 21 3.62 -2.30 -6.84
C GLU A 21 3.45 -1.72 -5.45
N VAL A 22 2.50 -2.27 -4.71
CA VAL A 22 2.12 -1.74 -3.41
C VAL A 22 2.44 -2.76 -2.33
N GLU A 23 3.15 -2.33 -1.32
CA GLU A 23 3.42 -3.18 -0.17
C GLU A 23 2.78 -2.56 1.07
N VAL A 24 1.93 -3.32 1.73
CA VAL A 24 1.28 -2.89 2.96
C VAL A 24 2.00 -3.54 4.12
N VAL A 25 2.41 -2.73 5.08
CA VAL A 25 3.16 -3.20 6.25
C VAL A 25 2.38 -2.83 7.50
N GLY A 26 2.27 -3.81 8.41
CA GLY A 26 1.66 -3.59 9.71
C GLY A 26 2.73 -3.35 10.75
N TRP A 27 2.45 -2.44 11.67
CA TRP A 27 3.39 -2.07 12.74
C TRP A 27 2.75 -2.30 14.08
N GLY A 28 3.51 -2.87 15.00
CA GLY A 28 3.04 -3.13 16.35
C GLY A 28 3.88 -2.38 17.37
N ILE A 29 3.88 -2.89 18.59
CA ILE A 29 4.61 -2.28 19.68
C ILE A 29 6.11 -2.44 19.42
N GLY A 30 6.84 -1.39 19.75
CA GLY A 30 8.28 -1.40 19.56
C GLY A 30 8.64 -1.36 18.10
N LYS A 31 9.46 -2.30 17.67
CA LYS A 31 9.90 -2.34 16.28
C LYS A 31 9.27 -3.48 15.51
N GLU A 32 8.22 -4.08 16.04
CA GLU A 32 7.57 -5.18 15.36
C GLU A 32 6.93 -4.72 14.08
N SER A 33 7.11 -5.49 13.02
CA SER A 33 6.45 -5.22 11.75
C SER A 33 6.13 -6.52 11.05
N TRP A 34 5.11 -6.48 10.20
CA TRP A 34 4.67 -7.62 9.42
C TRP A 34 4.35 -7.20 8.01
N GLY A 35 4.74 -8.03 7.05
CA GLY A 35 4.25 -7.84 5.69
C GLY A 35 2.80 -8.29 5.63
N ILE A 36 1.90 -7.39 5.29
CA ILE A 36 0.48 -7.67 5.29
C ILE A 36 0.01 -8.07 3.89
N ARG A 37 0.44 -7.32 2.89
CA ARG A 37 -0.02 -7.53 1.53
C ARG A 37 0.95 -6.96 0.53
N TYR A 38 1.14 -7.67 -0.56
CA TYR A 38 1.85 -7.14 -1.70
C TYR A 38 0.91 -7.23 -2.88
N GLN A 39 0.66 -6.11 -3.54
CA GLN A 39 -0.34 -6.04 -4.59
C GLN A 39 0.23 -5.32 -5.80
N LYS A 40 0.06 -5.92 -6.97
CA LYS A 40 0.38 -5.23 -8.22
C LYS A 40 -0.91 -4.73 -8.83
N ILE A 41 -0.90 -3.49 -9.29
CA ILE A 41 -2.05 -2.88 -9.94
C ILE A 41 -1.60 -2.46 -11.34
N TYR A 42 -2.06 -3.19 -12.34
CA TYR A 42 -1.63 -2.96 -13.71
C TYR A 42 -2.52 -1.95 -14.40
N GLY A 43 -1.92 -1.18 -15.30
CA GLY A 43 -2.68 -0.26 -16.12
C GLY A 43 -1.75 0.72 -16.80
N ASP A 44 -2.36 1.58 -17.60
CA ASP A 44 -1.64 2.63 -18.31
C ASP A 44 -1.45 3.81 -17.36
N MET A 45 -0.20 4.10 -17.03
CA MET A 45 0.12 5.18 -16.09
C MET A 45 -0.30 6.54 -16.59
N LEU A 46 -0.59 6.68 -17.88
CA LEU A 46 -1.07 7.92 -18.44
C LEU A 46 -2.58 8.07 -18.34
N LYS A 47 -3.27 7.04 -17.88
CA LYS A 47 -4.72 7.05 -17.75
C LYS A 47 -5.11 7.25 -16.30
N GLU A 48 -6.23 7.93 -16.12
CA GLU A 48 -6.74 8.20 -14.79
C GLU A 48 -7.19 6.93 -14.08
N GLN A 49 -7.65 5.94 -14.84
CA GLN A 49 -8.24 4.74 -14.25
C GLN A 49 -7.30 4.00 -13.32
N VAL A 50 -6.04 3.82 -13.73
CA VAL A 50 -5.09 3.07 -12.90
C VAL A 50 -4.79 3.83 -11.60
N TRP A 51 -4.76 5.16 -11.66
CA TRP A 51 -4.55 5.97 -10.44
C TRP A 51 -5.75 5.88 -9.52
N GLN A 52 -6.94 5.79 -10.08
CA GLN A 52 -8.15 5.62 -9.30
C GLN A 52 -8.18 4.24 -8.66
N ASP A 53 -7.72 3.23 -9.39
CA ASP A 53 -7.61 1.87 -8.84
C ASP A 53 -6.65 1.85 -7.65
N LEU A 54 -5.55 2.59 -7.74
CA LEU A 54 -4.61 2.70 -6.63
C LEU A 54 -5.27 3.36 -5.44
N ASP A 55 -5.99 4.46 -5.65
CA ASP A 55 -6.69 5.15 -4.57
C ASP A 55 -7.67 4.22 -3.88
N ASN A 56 -8.44 3.48 -4.66
CA ASN A 56 -9.42 2.55 -4.11
C ASN A 56 -8.75 1.49 -3.26
N PHE A 57 -7.62 0.98 -3.72
CA PHE A 57 -6.88 -0.01 -2.94
C PHE A 57 -6.39 0.59 -1.62
N LEU A 58 -5.83 1.80 -1.67
CA LEU A 58 -5.26 2.42 -0.48
C LEU A 58 -6.33 2.81 0.54
N LEU A 59 -7.55 3.04 0.08
CA LEU A 59 -8.66 3.38 0.98
C LEU A 59 -9.33 2.15 1.58
N GLY A 60 -9.01 0.97 1.09
CA GLY A 60 -9.62 -0.26 1.58
C GLY A 60 -9.21 -0.59 2.99
N GLY A 61 -10.06 -1.33 3.67
CA GLY A 61 -9.79 -1.78 5.02
C GLY A 61 -9.21 -3.18 5.04
N PHE A 62 -8.44 -3.45 6.07
CA PHE A 62 -7.84 -4.76 6.30
C PHE A 62 -8.33 -5.28 7.64
N LYS A 63 -8.89 -6.48 7.62
CA LYS A 63 -9.60 -6.99 8.79
C LYS A 63 -8.73 -7.89 9.62
N LYS A 64 -8.79 -7.71 10.92
CA LYS A 64 -8.21 -8.64 11.88
C LYS A 64 -9.20 -9.76 12.16
N LYS A 65 -8.71 -10.82 12.81
CA LYS A 65 -9.56 -11.96 13.15
C LYS A 65 -10.74 -11.59 14.03
N ASP A 66 -10.55 -10.61 14.90
CA ASP A 66 -11.61 -10.21 15.82
C ASP A 66 -12.64 -9.27 15.18
N GLY A 67 -12.49 -9.00 13.89
CA GLY A 67 -13.41 -8.13 13.16
C GLY A 67 -13.00 -6.68 13.08
N THR A 68 -11.96 -6.30 13.82
CA THR A 68 -11.44 -4.93 13.75
C THR A 68 -10.88 -4.67 12.36
N VAL A 69 -11.21 -3.49 11.82
CA VAL A 69 -10.73 -3.09 10.49
C VAL A 69 -9.72 -1.98 10.65
N LEU A 70 -8.55 -2.17 10.06
CA LEU A 70 -7.52 -1.15 10.04
C LEU A 70 -7.42 -0.58 8.64
N HIS A 71 -7.21 0.73 8.56
CA HIS A 71 -6.99 1.40 7.29
C HIS A 71 -5.53 1.85 7.21
N ILE A 72 -5.06 2.00 5.99
CA ILE A 72 -3.69 2.49 5.77
C ILE A 72 -3.64 3.93 6.27
N MET A 73 -2.71 4.17 7.21
CA MET A 73 -2.59 5.46 7.85
C MET A 73 -1.78 6.43 7.01
N SER A 74 -0.79 5.89 6.30
CA SER A 74 0.16 6.72 5.56
C SER A 74 0.68 5.91 4.39
N ALA A 75 0.82 6.55 3.25
CA ALA A 75 1.37 5.91 2.06
C ALA A 75 2.45 6.79 1.46
N CYS A 76 3.54 6.16 1.04
CA CYS A 76 4.63 6.80 0.34
C CYS A 76 4.65 6.36 -1.10
N ILE A 77 4.74 7.28 -2.04
CA ILE A 77 4.80 6.95 -3.46
C ILE A 77 6.19 7.27 -3.97
N ASP A 78 6.86 6.24 -4.49
CA ASP A 78 8.20 6.36 -5.02
C ASP A 78 8.14 6.19 -6.53
N THR A 79 8.47 7.23 -7.26
CA THR A 79 8.49 7.17 -8.71
C THR A 79 9.78 6.56 -9.24
N GLY A 80 10.69 6.22 -8.34
CA GLY A 80 11.92 5.56 -8.72
C GLY A 80 12.80 6.44 -9.57
N GLY A 81 13.43 5.86 -10.54
CA GLY A 81 14.33 6.56 -11.39
C GLY A 81 13.68 7.24 -12.59
N HIS A 82 12.38 7.29 -12.62
CA HIS A 82 11.69 7.87 -13.76
C HIS A 82 11.71 9.39 -13.76
N HIS A 83 11.92 10.00 -12.60
CA HIS A 83 12.05 11.43 -12.55
C HIS A 83 13.40 11.80 -13.12
N THR A 84 13.46 12.84 -13.71
CA THR A 84 14.72 13.18 -14.19
C THR A 84 15.41 14.17 -13.34
N ASP A 85 15.35 14.51 -13.01
CA ASP A 85 16.14 15.16 -12.48
C ASP A 85 16.47 16.23 -12.58
N THR A 86 16.42 16.43 -12.75
CA THR A 86 16.75 17.13 -12.94
C THR A 86 16.97 17.70 -12.88
#